data_88d4663c7632b22c7b2c5ef632d40cbc
#
_entry.id   88d4663c7632b22c7b2c5ef632d40cbc
#
_cell.length_a   1.000
_cell.length_b   1.000
_cell.length_c   1.000
_cell.angle_alpha   90.00
_cell.angle_beta   90.00
_cell.angle_gamma   90.00
#
_symmetry.space_group_name_H-M   'P 1'
#
loop_
_entity.id
_entity.type
_entity.pdbx_description
1 polymer ?
#
loop_
_entity_poly.entity_id
_entity_poly.type
_entity_poly.pdbx_seq_one_letter_code
_entity_poly.pdbx_strand_id
1 'polypeptide(L)'
;MSDLTGAAAQAIEQPHGDVITILLEQHRRIRDLFTHVKRVEGRRKQQAFDELRILLAVHETTEEMVLRPVSCQDAGAAVADARNQEEREATRMLSVLEAVNVSSAEFDRMFTEFERVVLDHAEREEQEEFPLVRARECQSTLVGMGAVLRAAE
;
A
#
# COMPACT_ATOMS: atom_id res chain seq x y z
N MET A 1 41.98 -31.35 22.04
CA MET A 1 41.90 -29.98 21.52
C MET A 1 40.86 -29.97 20.44
N SER A 2 39.67 -29.56 20.83
CA SER A 2 38.52 -29.58 19.96
C SER A 2 38.16 -28.15 19.61
N ASP A 3 38.41 -27.78 18.38
CA ASP A 3 37.97 -26.50 17.83
C ASP A 3 36.48 -26.53 17.64
N LEU A 4 35.80 -25.82 18.53
CA LEU A 4 34.42 -25.44 18.34
C LEU A 4 34.38 -24.13 17.54
N THR A 5 34.51 -24.28 16.22
CA THR A 5 34.17 -23.19 15.31
C THR A 5 32.67 -23.02 15.33
N GLY A 6 32.21 -22.10 16.19
CA GLY A 6 30.83 -21.64 16.16
C GLY A 6 30.54 -20.97 14.82
N ALA A 7 29.90 -21.70 13.95
CA ALA A 7 29.22 -21.11 12.82
C ALA A 7 28.07 -20.27 13.41
N ALA A 8 28.34 -18.99 13.59
CA ALA A 8 27.28 -18.01 13.75
C ALA A 8 26.45 -18.09 12.48
N ALA A 9 25.32 -18.79 12.55
CA ALA A 9 24.29 -18.69 11.57
C ALA A 9 23.91 -17.22 11.52
N GLN A 10 24.41 -16.51 10.52
CA GLN A 10 23.85 -15.24 10.12
C GLN A 10 22.40 -15.53 9.78
N ALA A 11 21.52 -15.23 10.71
CA ALA A 11 20.11 -15.10 10.39
C ALA A 11 20.08 -14.07 9.25
N ILE A 12 19.80 -14.54 8.05
CA ILE A 12 19.45 -13.69 6.94
C ILE A 12 18.21 -12.98 7.44
N GLU A 13 18.37 -11.76 7.93
CA GLU A 13 17.25 -10.89 8.27
C GLU A 13 16.39 -10.83 7.02
N GLN A 14 15.26 -11.49 7.09
CA GLN A 14 14.24 -11.44 6.08
C GLN A 14 13.92 -9.96 5.85
N PRO A 15 13.78 -9.46 4.62
CA PRO A 15 13.57 -8.04 4.33
C PRO A 15 12.18 -7.55 4.75
N HIS A 16 11.62 -8.11 5.81
CA HIS A 16 10.29 -7.79 6.35
C HIS A 16 10.20 -6.40 6.99
N GLY A 17 11.28 -5.63 6.96
CA GLY A 17 11.38 -4.33 7.61
C GLY A 17 11.55 -3.15 6.70
N ASP A 18 11.84 -3.31 5.39
CA ASP A 18 11.98 -2.15 4.52
C ASP A 18 10.62 -1.62 4.04
N VAL A 19 10.56 -0.30 3.83
CA VAL A 19 9.32 0.40 3.47
C VAL A 19 8.69 -0.16 2.20
N ILE A 20 9.47 -0.49 1.20
CA ILE A 20 8.96 -0.99 -0.08
C ILE A 20 8.32 -2.37 0.09
N THR A 21 8.95 -3.26 0.85
CA THR A 21 8.37 -4.58 1.16
C THR A 21 7.05 -4.45 1.93
N ILE A 22 6.99 -3.55 2.90
CA ILE A 22 5.75 -3.28 3.68
C ILE A 22 4.65 -2.77 2.76
N LEU A 23 4.93 -1.80 1.89
CA LEU A 23 3.95 -1.25 0.95
C LEU A 23 3.46 -2.31 -0.05
N LEU A 24 4.35 -3.17 -0.54
CA LEU A 24 3.97 -4.29 -1.42
C LEU A 24 3.06 -5.31 -0.70
N GLU A 25 3.27 -5.55 0.59
CA GLU A 25 2.39 -6.40 1.40
C GLU A 25 1.02 -5.75 1.60
N GLN A 26 0.98 -4.43 1.85
CA GLN A 26 -0.27 -3.68 1.94
C GLN A 26 -1.04 -3.71 0.61
N HIS A 27 -0.36 -3.55 -0.53
CA HIS A 27 -0.99 -3.68 -1.85
C HIS A 27 -1.63 -5.06 -2.07
N ARG A 28 -0.95 -6.13 -1.66
CA ARG A 28 -1.54 -7.48 -1.72
C ARG A 28 -2.80 -7.59 -0.88
N ARG A 29 -2.75 -7.08 0.36
CA ARG A 29 -3.91 -7.08 1.25
C ARG A 29 -5.07 -6.23 0.71
N ILE A 30 -4.78 -5.11 0.09
CA ILE A 30 -5.78 -4.27 -0.60
C ILE A 30 -6.45 -5.06 -1.72
N ARG A 31 -5.69 -5.74 -2.58
CA ARG A 31 -6.22 -6.60 -3.65
C ARG A 31 -7.13 -7.70 -3.09
N ASP A 32 -6.70 -8.36 -2.02
CA ASP A 32 -7.47 -9.41 -1.37
C ASP A 32 -8.79 -8.87 -0.78
N LEU A 33 -8.77 -7.69 -0.18
CA LEU A 33 -9.97 -7.05 0.37
C LEU A 33 -10.95 -6.63 -0.73
N PHE A 34 -10.50 -6.10 -1.86
CA PHE A 34 -11.36 -5.85 -3.01
C PHE A 34 -12.08 -7.13 -3.46
N THR A 35 -11.35 -8.21 -3.58
CA THR A 35 -11.91 -9.52 -3.93
C THR A 35 -12.90 -10.01 -2.87
N HIS A 36 -12.58 -9.82 -1.60
CA HIS A 36 -13.44 -10.25 -0.50
C HIS A 36 -14.77 -9.49 -0.47
N VAL A 37 -14.74 -8.16 -0.62
CA VAL A 37 -15.97 -7.33 -0.70
C VAL A 37 -16.91 -7.82 -1.79
N LYS A 38 -16.37 -8.19 -2.95
CA LYS A 38 -17.19 -8.68 -4.08
C LYS A 38 -17.80 -10.07 -3.86
N ARG A 39 -17.25 -10.86 -2.92
CA ARG A 39 -17.68 -12.25 -2.67
C ARG A 39 -18.66 -12.39 -1.53
N VAL A 40 -18.80 -11.38 -0.68
CA VAL A 40 -19.67 -11.43 0.50
C VAL A 40 -20.85 -10.50 0.35
N GLU A 41 -21.89 -10.72 1.15
CA GLU A 41 -23.14 -9.98 1.08
C GLU A 41 -23.56 -9.46 2.47
N GLY A 42 -24.49 -8.51 2.48
CA GLY A 42 -25.08 -7.97 3.68
C GLY A 42 -24.10 -7.36 4.65
N ARG A 43 -24.22 -7.71 5.94
CA ARG A 43 -23.33 -7.18 6.99
C ARG A 43 -21.86 -7.50 6.75
N ARG A 44 -21.55 -8.69 6.21
CA ARG A 44 -20.17 -9.09 5.91
C ARG A 44 -19.56 -8.22 4.82
N LYS A 45 -20.35 -7.82 3.84
CA LYS A 45 -19.92 -6.91 2.77
C LYS A 45 -19.59 -5.53 3.33
N GLN A 46 -20.45 -5.00 4.21
CA GLN A 46 -20.19 -3.74 4.89
C GLN A 46 -18.91 -3.80 5.72
N GLN A 47 -18.71 -4.87 6.51
CA GLN A 47 -17.51 -5.05 7.31
C GLN A 47 -16.25 -5.14 6.45
N ALA A 48 -16.28 -5.89 5.37
CA ALA A 48 -15.16 -6.01 4.44
C ALA A 48 -14.83 -4.67 3.75
N PHE A 49 -15.85 -3.90 3.38
CA PHE A 49 -15.67 -2.57 2.82
C PHE A 49 -15.11 -1.59 3.86
N ASP A 50 -15.56 -1.65 5.10
CA ASP A 50 -15.02 -0.81 6.18
C ASP A 50 -13.54 -1.14 6.47
N GLU A 51 -13.16 -2.42 6.46
CA GLU A 51 -11.75 -2.82 6.56
C GLU A 51 -10.90 -2.26 5.41
N LEU A 52 -11.39 -2.33 4.19
CA LEU A 52 -10.71 -1.78 3.02
C LEU A 52 -10.52 -0.26 3.15
N ARG A 53 -11.55 0.45 3.57
CA ARG A 53 -11.48 1.91 3.79
C ARG A 53 -10.41 2.29 4.80
N ILE A 54 -10.37 1.59 5.92
CA ILE A 54 -9.38 1.82 6.99
C ILE A 54 -7.97 1.56 6.46
N LEU A 55 -7.76 0.44 5.79
CA LEU A 55 -6.45 0.10 5.24
C LEU A 55 -5.98 1.11 4.19
N LEU A 56 -6.87 1.53 3.29
CA LEU A 56 -6.54 2.56 2.30
C LEU A 56 -6.17 3.89 2.94
N ALA A 57 -6.92 4.34 3.94
CA ALA A 57 -6.64 5.59 4.63
C ALA A 57 -5.27 5.56 5.34
N VAL A 58 -4.94 4.48 6.02
CA VAL A 58 -3.65 4.28 6.68
C VAL A 58 -2.52 4.23 5.64
N HIS A 59 -2.70 3.46 4.58
CA HIS A 59 -1.73 3.28 3.51
C HIS A 59 -1.39 4.62 2.82
N GLU A 60 -2.39 5.35 2.34
CA GLU A 60 -2.21 6.65 1.68
C GLU A 60 -1.55 7.69 2.59
N THR A 61 -2.01 7.79 3.84
CA THR A 61 -1.44 8.74 4.80
C THR A 61 0.02 8.45 5.08
N THR A 62 0.37 7.19 5.25
CA THR A 62 1.76 6.80 5.51
C THR A 62 2.66 6.97 4.30
N GLU A 63 2.15 6.74 3.09
CA GLU A 63 2.89 7.04 1.86
C GLU A 63 3.18 8.53 1.72
N GLU A 64 2.19 9.39 1.92
CA GLU A 64 2.37 10.83 1.88
C GLU A 64 3.41 11.33 2.90
N MET A 65 3.40 10.78 4.11
CA MET A 65 4.30 11.20 5.17
C MET A 65 5.72 10.66 5.03
N VAL A 66 5.87 9.43 4.56
CA VAL A 66 7.15 8.70 4.60
C VAL A 66 7.76 8.52 3.22
N LEU A 67 6.99 8.06 2.24
CA LEU A 67 7.49 7.71 0.92
C LEU A 67 7.59 8.93 0.00
N ARG A 68 6.56 9.74 -0.08
CA ARG A 68 6.43 10.78 -1.09
C ARG A 68 7.55 11.84 -1.06
N PRO A 69 8.02 12.31 0.11
CA PRO A 69 9.16 13.22 0.17
C PRO A 69 10.44 12.64 -0.45
N VAL A 70 10.70 11.36 -0.21
CA VAL A 70 11.85 10.63 -0.77
C VAL A 70 11.65 10.36 -2.26
N SER A 71 10.48 9.92 -2.64
CA SER A 71 10.09 9.66 -4.05
C SER A 71 10.23 10.91 -4.92
N CYS A 72 9.87 12.07 -4.41
CA CYS A 72 10.05 13.34 -5.13
C CYS A 72 11.52 13.60 -5.51
N GLN A 73 12.45 13.21 -4.65
CA GLN A 73 13.89 13.31 -4.92
C GLN A 73 14.39 12.21 -5.85
N ASP A 74 13.95 10.98 -5.66
CA ASP A 74 14.46 9.77 -6.30
C ASP A 74 13.83 9.49 -7.67
N ALA A 75 12.53 9.60 -7.76
CA ALA A 75 11.76 9.36 -8.99
C ALA A 75 11.42 10.64 -9.76
N GLY A 76 11.55 11.80 -9.13
CA GLY A 76 11.27 13.11 -9.69
C GLY A 76 9.88 13.65 -9.33
N ALA A 77 9.76 14.98 -9.36
CA ALA A 77 8.53 15.69 -8.99
C ALA A 77 7.34 15.28 -9.87
N ALA A 78 7.55 15.06 -11.16
CA ALA A 78 6.46 14.67 -12.07
C ALA A 78 5.84 13.32 -11.72
N VAL A 79 6.64 12.33 -11.34
CA VAL A 79 6.14 11.01 -10.90
C VAL A 79 5.41 11.14 -9.57
N ALA A 80 5.99 11.84 -8.59
CA ALA A 80 5.35 12.07 -7.30
C ALA A 80 4.01 12.82 -7.43
N ASP A 81 3.94 13.85 -8.26
CA ASP A 81 2.71 14.62 -8.51
C ASP A 81 1.64 13.77 -9.20
N ALA A 82 2.03 12.91 -10.15
CA ALA A 82 1.11 12.00 -10.81
C ALA A 82 0.49 11.01 -9.80
N ARG A 83 1.29 10.42 -8.91
CA ARG A 83 0.80 9.52 -7.84
C ARG A 83 -0.15 10.25 -6.90
N ASN A 84 0.20 11.45 -6.45
CA ASN A 84 -0.66 12.27 -5.59
C ASN A 84 -2.00 12.61 -6.25
N GLN A 85 -2.03 12.84 -7.55
CA GLN A 85 -3.27 13.13 -8.27
C GLN A 85 -4.17 11.89 -8.37
N GLU A 86 -3.59 10.71 -8.60
CA GLU A 86 -4.30 9.44 -8.63
C GLU A 86 -4.93 9.11 -7.28
N GLU A 87 -4.21 9.34 -6.18
CA GLU A 87 -4.72 9.20 -4.82
C GLU A 87 -5.91 10.12 -4.54
N ARG A 88 -5.84 11.38 -4.96
CA ARG A 88 -6.96 12.32 -4.81
C ARG A 88 -8.19 11.89 -5.60
N GLU A 89 -8.02 11.31 -6.78
CA GLU A 89 -9.12 10.77 -7.56
C GLU A 89 -9.76 9.58 -6.85
N ALA A 90 -8.97 8.63 -6.37
CA ALA A 90 -9.44 7.49 -5.59
C ALA A 90 -10.17 7.93 -4.32
N THR A 91 -9.65 8.91 -3.60
CA THR A 91 -10.28 9.47 -2.40
C THR A 91 -11.65 10.10 -2.71
N ARG A 92 -11.78 10.81 -3.82
CA ARG A 92 -13.08 11.36 -4.25
C ARG A 92 -14.09 10.26 -4.57
N MET A 93 -13.65 9.22 -5.27
CA MET A 93 -14.50 8.08 -5.59
C MET A 93 -14.95 7.33 -4.33
N LEU A 94 -14.04 7.15 -3.38
CA LEU A 94 -14.34 6.51 -2.10
C LEU A 94 -15.39 7.30 -1.32
N SER A 95 -15.28 8.63 -1.28
CA SER A 95 -16.28 9.49 -0.61
C SER A 95 -17.68 9.32 -1.18
N VAL A 96 -17.80 9.13 -2.48
CA VAL A 96 -19.11 8.85 -3.13
C VAL A 96 -19.60 7.45 -2.77
N LEU A 97 -18.73 6.43 -2.81
CA LEU A 97 -19.06 5.06 -2.43
C LEU A 97 -19.57 4.94 -0.99
N GLU A 98 -19.00 5.70 -0.06
CA GLU A 98 -19.39 5.70 1.35
C GLU A 98 -20.86 6.13 1.56
N ALA A 99 -21.43 6.90 0.64
CA ALA A 99 -22.81 7.35 0.67
C ALA A 99 -23.79 6.38 -0.01
N VAL A 100 -23.31 5.32 -0.66
CA VAL A 100 -24.11 4.35 -1.40
C VAL A 100 -24.29 3.07 -0.58
N ASN A 101 -25.48 2.48 -0.63
CA ASN A 101 -25.77 1.22 0.03
C ASN A 101 -24.91 0.10 -0.58
N VAL A 102 -24.13 -0.60 0.23
CA VAL A 102 -23.25 -1.71 -0.21
C VAL A 102 -23.98 -2.87 -0.88
N SER A 103 -25.27 -3.02 -0.60
CA SER A 103 -26.13 -4.08 -1.18
C SER A 103 -26.76 -3.68 -2.51
N SER A 104 -26.53 -2.45 -3.00
CA SER A 104 -27.10 -1.97 -4.25
C SER A 104 -26.27 -2.34 -5.47
N ALA A 105 -26.93 -2.48 -6.61
CA ALA A 105 -26.26 -2.65 -7.91
C ALA A 105 -25.39 -1.43 -8.28
N GLU A 106 -25.80 -0.24 -7.84
CA GLU A 106 -25.02 0.99 -8.01
C GLU A 106 -23.68 0.90 -7.30
N PHE A 107 -23.67 0.43 -6.04
CA PHE A 107 -22.42 0.17 -5.30
C PHE A 107 -21.49 -0.78 -6.07
N ASP A 108 -21.99 -1.91 -6.54
CA ASP A 108 -21.19 -2.90 -7.24
C ASP A 108 -20.51 -2.34 -8.49
N ARG A 109 -21.23 -1.54 -9.25
CA ARG A 109 -20.72 -0.89 -10.46
C ARG A 109 -19.66 0.16 -10.13
N MET A 110 -19.90 1.01 -9.15
CA MET A 110 -18.97 2.04 -8.71
C MET A 110 -17.74 1.42 -8.02
N PHE A 111 -17.93 0.38 -7.25
CA PHE A 111 -16.85 -0.33 -6.56
C PHE A 111 -15.89 -1.00 -7.55
N THR A 112 -16.40 -1.56 -8.64
CA THR A 112 -15.57 -2.13 -9.71
C THR A 112 -14.68 -1.06 -10.36
N GLU A 113 -15.20 0.12 -10.62
CA GLU A 113 -14.42 1.23 -11.17
C GLU A 113 -13.41 1.77 -10.15
N PHE A 114 -13.79 1.86 -8.89
CA PHE A 114 -12.90 2.24 -7.81
C PHE A 114 -11.73 1.24 -7.65
N GLU A 115 -12.02 -0.07 -7.69
CA GLU A 115 -10.99 -1.11 -7.71
C GLU A 115 -9.98 -0.89 -8.83
N ARG A 116 -10.47 -0.63 -10.05
CA ARG A 116 -9.60 -0.38 -11.19
C ARG A 116 -8.66 0.80 -10.94
N VAL A 117 -9.19 1.92 -10.48
CA VAL A 117 -8.39 3.14 -10.22
C VAL A 117 -7.34 2.88 -9.13
N VAL A 118 -7.70 2.24 -8.03
CA VAL A 118 -6.77 1.93 -6.93
C VAL A 118 -5.70 0.94 -7.36
N LEU A 119 -6.06 -0.11 -8.09
CA LEU A 119 -5.09 -1.12 -8.51
C LEU A 119 -4.17 -0.62 -9.63
N ASP A 120 -4.65 0.22 -10.54
CA ASP A 120 -3.82 0.89 -11.54
C ASP A 120 -2.78 1.82 -10.87
N HIS A 121 -3.18 2.54 -9.82
CA HIS A 121 -2.28 3.36 -9.01
C HIS A 121 -1.20 2.52 -8.35
N ALA A 122 -1.58 1.47 -7.63
CA ALA A 122 -0.64 0.55 -6.98
C ALA A 122 0.35 -0.08 -7.99
N GLU A 123 -0.12 -0.48 -9.16
CA GLU A 123 0.74 -1.02 -10.21
C GLU A 123 1.76 -0.01 -10.71
N ARG A 124 1.37 1.25 -10.91
CA ARG A 124 2.30 2.31 -11.31
C ARG A 124 3.34 2.61 -10.25
N GLU A 125 2.99 2.60 -8.98
CA GLU A 125 3.97 2.70 -7.89
C GLU A 125 4.97 1.56 -7.93
N GLU A 126 4.49 0.34 -8.07
CA GLU A 126 5.33 -0.87 -8.12
C GLU A 126 6.27 -0.89 -9.34
N GLN A 127 5.85 -0.33 -10.47
CA GLN A 127 6.62 -0.34 -11.72
C GLN A 127 7.50 0.90 -11.91
N GLU A 128 7.04 2.07 -11.52
CA GLU A 128 7.65 3.35 -11.86
C GLU A 128 8.32 4.04 -10.67
N GLU A 129 7.78 3.93 -9.47
CA GLU A 129 8.23 4.67 -8.29
C GLU A 129 9.11 3.83 -7.35
N PHE A 130 8.64 2.70 -6.89
CA PHE A 130 9.36 1.86 -5.93
C PHE A 130 10.73 1.39 -6.42
N PRO A 131 10.92 0.99 -7.69
CA PRO A 131 12.24 0.60 -8.18
C PRO A 131 13.26 1.74 -8.12
N LEU A 132 12.84 2.98 -8.38
CA LEU A 132 13.72 4.15 -8.33
C LEU A 132 14.10 4.51 -6.88
N VAL A 133 13.17 4.44 -5.95
CA VAL A 133 13.45 4.64 -4.52
C VAL A 133 14.40 3.56 -4.02
N ARG A 134 14.13 2.30 -4.34
CA ARG A 134 15.00 1.17 -3.95
C ARG A 134 16.40 1.24 -4.55
N ALA A 135 16.54 1.75 -5.75
CA ALA A 135 17.83 1.90 -6.42
C ALA A 135 18.69 3.05 -5.87
N ARG A 136 18.06 4.10 -5.33
CA ARG A 136 18.74 5.31 -4.86
C ARG A 136 18.95 5.36 -3.35
N GLU A 137 18.07 4.74 -2.58
CA GLU A 137 18.16 4.70 -1.13
C GLU A 137 18.93 3.46 -0.65
N CYS A 138 19.73 3.63 0.41
CA CYS A 138 20.39 2.49 1.03
C CYS A 138 19.40 1.66 1.87
N GLN A 139 19.72 0.40 2.09
CA GLN A 139 18.85 -0.54 2.82
C GLN A 139 18.52 -0.05 4.25
N SER A 140 19.48 0.55 4.95
CA SER A 140 19.25 1.10 6.29
C SER A 140 18.23 2.25 6.29
N THR A 141 18.23 3.10 5.27
CA THR A 141 17.23 4.16 5.10
C THR A 141 15.84 3.55 4.86
N LEU A 142 15.72 2.58 3.97
CA LEU A 142 14.47 1.90 3.67
C LEU A 142 13.89 1.17 4.89
N VAL A 143 14.74 0.55 5.71
CA VAL A 143 14.34 -0.08 6.98
C VAL A 143 13.88 0.97 7.99
N GLY A 144 14.57 2.10 8.11
CA GLY A 144 14.17 3.20 8.97
C GLY A 144 12.82 3.80 8.58
N MET A 145 12.57 3.98 7.29
CA MET A 145 11.27 4.41 6.77
C MET A 145 10.17 3.38 7.09
N GLY A 146 10.46 2.09 6.96
CA GLY A 146 9.56 1.01 7.32
C GLY A 146 9.18 1.01 8.80
N ALA A 147 10.12 1.32 9.69
CA ALA A 147 9.85 1.43 11.12
C ALA A 147 8.89 2.59 11.46
N VAL A 148 9.05 3.73 10.77
CA VAL A 148 8.12 4.87 10.91
C VAL A 148 6.72 4.51 10.43
N LEU A 149 6.62 3.82 9.32
CA LEU A 149 5.34 3.37 8.75
C LEU A 149 4.60 2.42 9.69
N ARG A 150 5.28 1.44 10.27
CA ARG A 150 4.69 0.51 11.25
C ARG A 150 4.26 1.19 12.54
N ALA A 151 4.95 2.22 12.99
CA ALA A 151 4.57 2.98 14.17
C ALA A 151 3.28 3.80 13.96
N ALA A 152 2.90 4.08 12.71
CA ALA A 152 1.69 4.82 12.34
C ALA A 152 0.46 3.92 12.14
N GLU A 153 0.63 2.60 11.99
CA GLU A 153 -0.46 1.60 11.90
C GLU A 153 -1.09 1.32 13.26
#